data_59035044ca0f22fe8abfad6ba79faa26
#
_entry.id   59035044ca0f22fe8abfad6ba79faa26
#
_cell.length_a   1.000
_cell.length_b   1.000
_cell.length_c   1.000
_cell.angle_alpha   90.00
_cell.angle_beta   90.00
_cell.angle_gamma   90.00
#
_symmetry.space_group_name_H-M   'P 1'
#
loop_
_entity.id
_entity.type
_entity.pdbx_description
1 polymer ?
#
loop_
_entity_poly.entity_id
_entity_poly.type
_entity_poly.pdbx_seq_one_letter_code
_entity_poly.pdbx_strand_id
1 'polypeptide(L)'
;NMDSGLTEKELEKEVYASLPFRQAVVADIQRNWATNASGPINMGVREPNQFQGMLAVSGKQAVASYYSLFKQLAPELRVAMTYSRDEDNGTGASDLQAALKQAMQDYMTFYGTRNFLEDKDPQRAYLNDMTKRIARKKPYNKGNDDDRLDLIIVSDQLLTGFDSKFVNIIYMDKILGEGPLIQAMSRTNRTIDKIAKPYGKVRFYRQGAVMEEKVKDALVIYTKGGNDTLADAGNTPDDQGP
;
A
#
# COMPACT_ATOMS: atom_id res chain seq x y z
N ASN A 1 10.80 37.53 -15.25
CA ASN A 1 11.72 37.03 -14.19
C ASN A 1 10.96 36.97 -12.88
N MET A 2 10.26 35.90 -12.61
CA MET A 2 9.84 35.55 -11.26
C MET A 2 10.88 34.59 -10.72
N ASP A 3 11.84 35.17 -10.02
CA ASP A 3 12.79 34.42 -9.20
C ASP A 3 11.97 33.89 -8.01
N SER A 4 11.52 32.66 -8.09
CA SER A 4 10.60 32.08 -7.09
C SER A 4 11.30 31.80 -5.75
N GLY A 5 12.61 32.00 -5.64
CA GLY A 5 13.37 31.82 -4.40
C GLY A 5 13.27 30.42 -3.77
N LEU A 6 12.57 29.47 -4.43
CA LEU A 6 12.39 28.12 -3.95
C LEU A 6 13.60 27.26 -4.30
N THR A 7 14.03 26.46 -3.37
CA THR A 7 15.06 25.46 -3.62
C THR A 7 14.49 24.31 -4.49
N GLU A 8 15.34 23.58 -5.21
CA GLU A 8 14.96 22.42 -6.01
C GLU A 8 14.11 21.41 -5.20
N LYS A 9 14.47 21.20 -3.94
CA LYS A 9 13.75 20.33 -3.02
C LYS A 9 12.35 20.82 -2.66
N GLU A 10 12.16 22.14 -2.57
CA GLU A 10 10.84 22.75 -2.32
C GLU A 10 9.97 22.69 -3.57
N LEU A 11 10.54 22.93 -4.74
CA LEU A 11 9.85 22.78 -6.04
C LEU A 11 9.40 21.32 -6.23
N GLU A 12 10.26 20.34 -5.95
CA GLU A 12 9.87 18.93 -6.00
C GLU A 12 8.69 18.63 -5.06
N LYS A 13 8.74 19.16 -3.83
CA LYS A 13 7.67 18.98 -2.86
C LYS A 13 6.35 19.56 -3.33
N GLU A 14 6.36 20.75 -3.94
CA GLU A 14 5.16 21.38 -4.51
C GLU A 14 4.62 20.59 -5.69
N VAL A 15 5.46 20.12 -6.59
CA VAL A 15 5.05 19.31 -7.74
C VAL A 15 4.34 18.04 -7.27
N TYR A 16 4.93 17.30 -6.34
CA TYR A 16 4.34 16.07 -5.81
C TYR A 16 3.07 16.29 -4.96
N ALA A 17 2.90 17.48 -4.40
CA ALA A 17 1.67 17.86 -3.70
C ALA A 17 0.56 18.36 -4.65
N SER A 18 0.91 18.65 -5.89
CA SER A 18 -0.01 19.26 -6.85
C SER A 18 -1.15 18.34 -7.27
N LEU A 19 -2.29 18.92 -7.57
CA LEU A 19 -3.46 18.20 -8.08
C LEU A 19 -3.18 17.50 -9.42
N PRO A 20 -2.54 18.15 -10.43
CA PRO A 20 -2.22 17.50 -11.69
C PRO A 20 -1.34 16.24 -11.53
N PHE A 21 -0.35 16.29 -10.64
CA PHE A 21 0.47 15.12 -10.35
C PHE A 21 -0.35 13.96 -9.81
N ARG A 22 -1.20 14.21 -8.81
CA ARG A 22 -2.06 13.17 -8.22
C ARG A 22 -3.07 12.61 -9.22
N GLN A 23 -3.63 13.46 -10.08
CA GLN A 23 -4.50 13.03 -11.18
C GLN A 23 -3.75 12.10 -12.16
N ALA A 24 -2.51 12.44 -12.52
CA ALA A 24 -1.67 11.59 -13.36
C ALA A 24 -1.38 10.22 -12.73
N VAL A 25 -1.13 10.19 -11.42
CA VAL A 25 -0.96 8.93 -10.66
C VAL A 25 -2.22 8.09 -10.70
N VAL A 26 -3.39 8.66 -10.43
CA VAL A 26 -4.68 7.94 -10.49
C VAL A 26 -4.93 7.40 -11.89
N ALA A 27 -4.73 8.22 -12.92
CA ALA A 27 -4.90 7.81 -14.32
C ALA A 27 -3.94 6.68 -14.73
N ASP A 28 -2.71 6.71 -14.22
CA ASP A 28 -1.74 5.62 -14.46
C ASP A 28 -2.15 4.33 -13.77
N ILE A 29 -2.58 4.39 -12.51
CA ILE A 29 -3.09 3.23 -11.78
C ILE A 29 -4.31 2.64 -12.49
N GLN A 30 -5.27 3.45 -12.85
CA GLN A 30 -6.48 3.04 -13.57
C GLN A 30 -6.16 2.34 -14.88
N ARG A 31 -5.33 2.97 -15.73
CA ARG A 31 -4.95 2.44 -17.04
C ARG A 31 -4.24 1.09 -16.95
N ASN A 32 -3.40 0.93 -15.96
CA ASN A 32 -2.58 -0.27 -15.80
C ASN A 32 -3.15 -1.27 -14.78
N TRP A 33 -4.35 -1.04 -14.26
CA TRP A 33 -4.92 -1.83 -13.18
C TRP A 33 -5.05 -3.31 -13.56
N ALA A 34 -5.66 -3.60 -14.71
CA ALA A 34 -5.87 -4.98 -15.15
C ALA A 34 -4.55 -5.77 -15.23
N THR A 35 -3.47 -5.16 -15.76
CA THR A 35 -2.14 -5.77 -15.85
C THR A 35 -1.49 -5.94 -14.48
N ASN A 36 -1.67 -4.98 -13.58
CA ASN A 36 -1.04 -4.98 -12.28
C ASN A 36 -1.76 -5.87 -11.26
N ALA A 37 -3.09 -5.92 -11.33
CA ALA A 37 -3.93 -6.74 -10.46
C ALA A 37 -4.00 -8.20 -10.93
N SER A 38 -3.72 -8.48 -12.21
CA SER A 38 -3.66 -9.84 -12.74
C SER A 38 -2.32 -10.51 -12.41
N GLY A 39 -2.33 -11.82 -12.28
CA GLY A 39 -1.11 -12.61 -12.26
C GLY A 39 -0.40 -12.61 -13.62
N PRO A 40 0.70 -13.37 -13.80
CA PRO A 40 1.42 -13.45 -15.08
C PRO A 40 0.50 -13.87 -16.22
N ILE A 41 0.54 -13.12 -17.31
CA ILE A 41 -0.33 -13.25 -18.47
C ILE A 41 -0.22 -14.64 -19.14
N ASN A 42 0.89 -15.34 -18.95
CA ASN A 42 1.22 -16.57 -19.66
C ASN A 42 0.58 -17.86 -19.12
N MET A 43 -0.28 -17.77 -18.13
CA MET A 43 -0.79 -18.94 -17.43
C MET A 43 -2.29 -19.18 -17.61
N GLY A 44 -2.79 -19.00 -18.82
CA GLY A 44 -4.13 -19.42 -19.24
C GLY A 44 -5.17 -19.42 -18.12
N VAL A 45 -6.17 -18.57 -18.20
CA VAL A 45 -7.30 -18.50 -17.29
C VAL A 45 -6.99 -17.80 -15.96
N ARG A 46 -6.82 -16.48 -16.00
CA ARG A 46 -7.03 -15.68 -14.81
C ARG A 46 -7.98 -14.56 -15.08
N GLU A 47 -8.97 -14.54 -14.23
CA GLU A 47 -9.92 -13.44 -14.19
C GLU A 47 -9.17 -12.12 -13.97
N PRO A 48 -9.45 -11.07 -14.74
CA PRO A 48 -8.97 -9.73 -14.43
C PRO A 48 -9.31 -9.40 -12.97
N ASN A 49 -8.43 -8.64 -12.30
CA ASN A 49 -8.64 -8.20 -10.92
C ASN A 49 -8.63 -9.31 -9.84
N GLN A 50 -7.89 -10.39 -10.04
CA GLN A 50 -7.74 -11.44 -9.04
C GLN A 50 -6.99 -10.96 -7.79
N PHE A 51 -6.09 -10.00 -7.90
CA PHE A 51 -5.26 -9.47 -6.82
C PHE A 51 -5.60 -8.02 -6.50
N GLN A 52 -5.03 -7.54 -5.41
CA GLN A 52 -5.27 -6.20 -4.87
C GLN A 52 -4.00 -5.37 -4.87
N GLY A 53 -4.17 -4.06 -4.69
CA GLY A 53 -3.10 -3.10 -4.59
C GLY A 53 -3.13 -2.30 -3.29
N MET A 54 -2.01 -1.64 -3.01
CA MET A 54 -1.88 -0.66 -1.95
C MET A 54 -1.23 0.60 -2.54
N LEU A 55 -1.76 1.77 -2.24
CA LEU A 55 -1.15 3.06 -2.57
C LEU A 55 -0.65 3.72 -1.28
N ALA A 56 0.67 3.80 -1.15
CA ALA A 56 1.34 4.46 -0.04
C ALA A 56 1.67 5.90 -0.39
N VAL A 57 1.19 6.86 0.41
CA VAL A 57 1.29 8.30 0.14
C VAL A 57 1.89 9.08 1.31
N SER A 58 2.35 10.31 1.05
CA SER A 58 2.96 11.18 2.05
C SER A 58 1.91 11.93 2.84
N GLY A 59 1.46 11.34 3.97
CA GLY A 59 0.60 12.01 4.94
C GLY A 59 -0.90 11.88 4.70
N LYS A 60 -1.66 12.27 5.70
CA LYS A 60 -3.11 12.07 5.81
C LYS A 60 -3.89 12.88 4.78
N GLN A 61 -3.48 14.12 4.49
CA GLN A 61 -4.09 14.98 3.46
C GLN A 61 -3.97 14.35 2.07
N ALA A 62 -2.83 13.73 1.77
CA ALA A 62 -2.67 13.02 0.51
C ALA A 62 -3.59 11.81 0.43
N VAL A 63 -3.79 11.05 1.52
CA VAL A 63 -4.74 9.93 1.59
C VAL A 63 -6.14 10.38 1.20
N ALA A 64 -6.65 11.44 1.85
CA ALA A 64 -7.98 11.99 1.58
C ALA A 64 -8.12 12.51 0.14
N SER A 65 -7.10 13.23 -0.34
CA SER A 65 -7.06 13.76 -1.70
C SER A 65 -7.09 12.64 -2.76
N TYR A 66 -6.28 11.61 -2.61
CA TYR A 66 -6.29 10.46 -3.52
C TYR A 66 -7.60 9.69 -3.48
N TYR A 67 -8.19 9.49 -2.30
CA TYR A 67 -9.50 8.85 -2.18
C TYR A 67 -10.56 9.59 -2.99
N SER A 68 -10.65 10.93 -2.83
CA SER A 68 -11.57 11.77 -3.61
C SER A 68 -11.31 11.66 -5.11
N LEU A 69 -10.05 11.67 -5.54
CA LEU A 69 -9.68 11.54 -6.94
C LEU A 69 -10.06 10.19 -7.53
N PHE A 70 -9.85 9.08 -6.81
CA PHE A 70 -10.29 7.76 -7.27
C PHE A 70 -11.80 7.69 -7.43
N LYS A 71 -12.56 8.24 -6.50
CA LYS A 71 -14.04 8.31 -6.62
C LYS A 71 -14.51 9.06 -7.86
N GLN A 72 -13.75 10.07 -8.30
CA GLN A 72 -14.08 10.90 -9.46
C GLN A 72 -13.58 10.31 -10.79
N LEU A 73 -12.34 9.81 -10.82
CA LEU A 73 -11.62 9.45 -12.04
C LEU A 73 -11.61 7.94 -12.33
N ALA A 74 -11.75 7.11 -11.31
CA ALA A 74 -11.71 5.65 -11.43
C ALA A 74 -12.81 4.99 -10.56
N PRO A 75 -14.10 5.36 -10.74
CA PRO A 75 -15.20 4.89 -9.89
C PRO A 75 -15.45 3.38 -9.99
N GLU A 76 -14.92 2.72 -11.01
CA GLU A 76 -14.97 1.25 -11.17
C GLU A 76 -14.07 0.50 -10.21
N LEU A 77 -13.05 1.17 -9.64
CA LEU A 77 -12.17 0.59 -8.64
C LEU A 77 -12.78 0.73 -7.24
N ARG A 78 -12.84 -0.37 -6.52
CA ARG A 78 -13.30 -0.44 -5.13
C ARG A 78 -12.16 -0.01 -4.22
N VAL A 79 -12.18 1.25 -3.82
CA VAL A 79 -11.09 1.89 -3.08
C VAL A 79 -11.50 2.17 -1.65
N ALA A 80 -10.63 1.86 -0.71
CA ALA A 80 -10.75 2.26 0.69
C ALA A 80 -9.53 3.08 1.11
N MET A 81 -9.66 3.88 2.16
CA MET A 81 -8.56 4.65 2.71
C MET A 81 -8.44 4.49 4.22
N THR A 82 -7.21 4.60 4.73
CA THR A 82 -6.96 4.67 6.18
C THR A 82 -5.65 5.39 6.48
N TYR A 83 -5.56 5.92 7.70
CA TYR A 83 -4.35 6.52 8.25
C TYR A 83 -4.30 6.38 9.77
N SER A 84 -3.12 6.52 10.36
CA SER A 84 -2.92 6.41 11.82
C SER A 84 -3.61 7.56 12.56
N ARG A 85 -4.15 7.24 13.74
CA ARG A 85 -4.67 8.21 14.70
C ARG A 85 -3.50 8.80 15.51
N ASP A 86 -2.70 9.63 14.96
CA ASP A 86 -1.86 10.46 15.82
C ASP A 86 -2.70 11.64 16.29
N GLU A 87 -2.42 12.15 17.47
CA GLU A 87 -3.08 13.33 18.01
C GLU A 87 -2.81 14.55 17.12
N ASP A 88 -3.60 14.68 16.06
CA ASP A 88 -3.57 15.82 15.16
C ASP A 88 -4.45 16.93 15.74
N ASN A 89 -3.85 17.79 16.54
CA ASN A 89 -4.44 19.07 16.95
C ASN A 89 -4.14 20.18 15.91
N GLY A 90 -3.75 19.81 14.69
CA GLY A 90 -3.35 20.74 13.63
C GLY A 90 -4.50 21.29 12.80
N THR A 91 -4.21 22.33 12.06
CA THR A 91 -5.11 22.96 11.06
C THR A 91 -5.53 21.90 10.03
N GLY A 92 -6.83 21.68 9.83
CA GLY A 92 -7.38 20.68 8.88
C GLY A 92 -7.73 19.33 9.50
N ALA A 93 -7.59 19.15 10.83
CA ALA A 93 -7.98 17.90 11.49
C ALA A 93 -9.48 17.58 11.32
N SER A 94 -10.35 18.59 11.36
CA SER A 94 -11.79 18.45 11.13
C SER A 94 -12.11 17.91 9.73
N ASP A 95 -11.42 18.41 8.70
CA ASP A 95 -11.65 18.03 7.31
C ASP A 95 -11.18 16.61 7.04
N LEU A 96 -10.06 16.22 7.65
CA LEU A 96 -9.55 14.84 7.58
C LEU A 96 -10.49 13.84 8.28
N GLN A 97 -11.01 14.22 9.45
CA GLN A 97 -12.01 13.39 10.15
C GLN A 97 -13.30 13.27 9.34
N ALA A 98 -13.77 14.37 8.73
CA ALA A 98 -14.92 14.35 7.85
C ALA A 98 -14.68 13.45 6.62
N ALA A 99 -13.51 13.55 5.98
CA ALA A 99 -13.14 12.71 4.85
C ALA A 99 -13.08 11.22 5.22
N LEU A 100 -12.51 10.87 6.38
CA LEU A 100 -12.48 9.48 6.85
C LEU A 100 -13.89 8.97 7.17
N LYS A 101 -14.72 9.79 7.82
CA LYS A 101 -16.11 9.45 8.11
C LYS A 101 -16.89 9.20 6.82
N GLN A 102 -16.70 10.04 5.81
CA GLN A 102 -17.32 9.85 4.49
C GLN A 102 -16.84 8.55 3.84
N ALA A 103 -15.54 8.25 3.88
CA ALA A 103 -15.01 7.00 3.34
C ALA A 103 -15.58 5.76 4.06
N MET A 104 -15.77 5.82 5.38
CA MET A 104 -16.45 4.77 6.14
C MET A 104 -17.92 4.62 5.70
N GLN A 105 -18.64 5.71 5.49
CA GLN A 105 -20.03 5.69 5.02
C GLN A 105 -20.13 5.09 3.62
N ASP A 106 -19.29 5.53 2.69
CA ASP A 106 -19.21 4.99 1.33
C ASP A 106 -18.96 3.47 1.35
N TYR A 107 -18.01 3.04 2.17
CA TYR A 107 -17.66 1.64 2.33
C TYR A 107 -18.84 0.80 2.89
N MET A 108 -19.47 1.29 3.96
CA MET A 108 -20.62 0.63 4.56
C MET A 108 -21.78 0.51 3.57
N THR A 109 -22.05 1.58 2.83
CA THR A 109 -23.11 1.60 1.80
C THR A 109 -22.81 0.63 0.67
N PHE A 110 -21.57 0.62 0.17
CA PHE A 110 -21.18 -0.23 -0.94
C PHE A 110 -21.24 -1.73 -0.60
N TYR A 111 -20.75 -2.11 0.59
CA TYR A 111 -20.68 -3.52 0.99
C TYR A 111 -21.89 -3.99 1.81
N GLY A 112 -22.82 -3.13 2.13
CA GLY A 112 -23.97 -3.48 2.99
C GLY A 112 -23.53 -3.97 4.38
N THR A 113 -22.43 -3.41 4.93
CA THR A 113 -21.94 -3.81 6.25
C THR A 113 -22.75 -3.16 7.37
N ARG A 114 -22.57 -3.64 8.62
CA ARG A 114 -23.12 -2.98 9.80
C ARG A 114 -22.57 -1.55 9.96
N ASN A 115 -23.27 -0.74 10.71
CA ASN A 115 -22.87 0.64 10.98
C ASN A 115 -21.66 0.70 11.94
N PHE A 116 -20.46 0.94 11.43
CA PHE A 116 -19.26 1.08 12.25
C PHE A 116 -19.26 2.36 13.09
N LEU A 117 -20.04 3.38 12.70
CA LEU A 117 -20.08 4.66 13.42
C LEU A 117 -20.71 4.56 14.81
N GLU A 118 -21.40 3.47 15.09
CA GLU A 118 -21.99 3.17 16.40
C GLU A 118 -21.03 2.44 17.35
N ASP A 119 -19.86 2.00 16.85
CA ASP A 119 -18.86 1.35 17.68
C ASP A 119 -18.17 2.36 18.62
N LYS A 120 -17.63 1.86 19.73
CA LYS A 120 -16.79 2.67 20.63
C LYS A 120 -15.56 3.23 19.91
N ASP A 121 -15.05 2.51 18.93
CA ASP A 121 -13.94 2.89 18.08
C ASP A 121 -14.28 2.62 16.60
N PRO A 122 -14.97 3.56 15.93
CA PRO A 122 -15.42 3.40 14.55
C PRO A 122 -14.29 3.12 13.57
N GLN A 123 -13.19 3.83 13.69
CA GLN A 123 -12.04 3.69 12.79
C GLN A 123 -11.39 2.30 12.93
N ARG A 124 -11.26 1.79 14.14
CA ARG A 124 -10.72 0.45 14.39
C ARG A 124 -11.63 -0.64 13.86
N ALA A 125 -12.95 -0.49 14.01
CA ALA A 125 -13.93 -1.42 13.47
C ALA A 125 -13.86 -1.48 11.94
N TYR A 126 -13.85 -0.33 11.29
CA TYR A 126 -13.67 -0.17 9.86
C TYR A 126 -12.34 -0.77 9.37
N LEU A 127 -11.22 -0.43 10.04
CA LEU A 127 -9.90 -0.97 9.71
C LEU A 127 -9.85 -2.50 9.80
N ASN A 128 -10.47 -3.07 10.83
CA ASN A 128 -10.57 -4.51 11.01
C ASN A 128 -11.33 -5.19 9.88
N ASP A 129 -12.46 -4.62 9.47
CA ASP A 129 -13.25 -5.17 8.37
C ASP A 129 -12.50 -5.08 7.05
N MET A 130 -11.99 -3.89 6.72
CA MET A 130 -11.21 -3.63 5.52
C MET A 130 -9.98 -4.55 5.40
N THR A 131 -9.23 -4.74 6.49
CA THR A 131 -8.04 -5.61 6.48
C THR A 131 -8.39 -7.09 6.32
N LYS A 132 -9.51 -7.55 6.89
CA LYS A 132 -10.01 -8.91 6.65
C LYS A 132 -10.42 -9.11 5.20
N ARG A 133 -11.09 -8.11 4.61
CA ARG A 133 -11.57 -8.12 3.23
C ARG A 133 -10.41 -8.18 2.23
N ILE A 134 -9.43 -7.29 2.36
CA ILE A 134 -8.27 -7.27 1.46
C ILE A 134 -7.34 -8.48 1.68
N ALA A 135 -7.33 -9.09 2.86
CA ALA A 135 -6.59 -10.31 3.13
C ALA A 135 -7.40 -11.59 2.85
N ARG A 136 -8.66 -11.46 2.40
CA ARG A 136 -9.60 -12.56 2.19
C ARG A 136 -9.67 -13.51 3.38
N LYS A 137 -9.70 -12.95 4.59
CA LYS A 137 -9.92 -13.69 5.85
C LYS A 137 -11.41 -13.79 6.11
N LYS A 138 -11.82 -14.75 6.96
CA LYS A 138 -13.24 -14.87 7.36
C LYS A 138 -13.79 -13.54 7.86
N PRO A 139 -14.99 -13.14 7.39
CA PRO A 139 -15.97 -13.89 6.58
C PRO A 139 -15.73 -13.88 5.06
N TYR A 140 -14.76 -13.12 4.52
CA TYR A 140 -14.52 -12.84 3.10
C TYR A 140 -13.64 -13.89 2.38
N ASN A 141 -13.51 -15.08 2.94
CA ASN A 141 -12.63 -16.13 2.40
C ASN A 141 -13.28 -17.02 1.33
N LYS A 142 -14.54 -16.76 0.97
CA LYS A 142 -15.27 -17.57 -0.03
C LYS A 142 -15.01 -17.16 -1.47
N GLY A 143 -14.29 -16.05 -1.68
CA GLY A 143 -13.94 -15.59 -3.02
C GLY A 143 -15.08 -14.92 -3.80
N ASN A 144 -16.12 -14.45 -3.11
CA ASN A 144 -17.20 -13.70 -3.75
C ASN A 144 -16.64 -12.38 -4.33
N ASP A 145 -17.01 -12.09 -5.56
CA ASP A 145 -16.57 -10.85 -6.20
C ASP A 145 -17.11 -9.60 -5.51
N ASP A 146 -18.32 -9.68 -4.96
CA ASP A 146 -18.94 -8.60 -4.20
C ASP A 146 -18.17 -8.24 -2.92
N ASP A 147 -17.42 -9.18 -2.37
CA ASP A 147 -16.58 -8.96 -1.19
C ASP A 147 -15.23 -8.33 -1.53
N ARG A 148 -14.87 -8.21 -2.79
CA ARG A 148 -13.54 -7.76 -3.19
C ARG A 148 -13.34 -6.27 -2.93
N LEU A 149 -12.18 -5.94 -2.37
CA LEU A 149 -11.62 -4.59 -2.28
C LEU A 149 -10.39 -4.54 -3.19
N ASP A 150 -10.34 -3.58 -4.11
CA ASP A 150 -9.28 -3.50 -5.11
C ASP A 150 -8.04 -2.80 -4.57
N LEU A 151 -8.19 -1.62 -4.01
CA LEU A 151 -7.07 -0.77 -3.61
C LEU A 151 -7.28 -0.18 -2.20
N ILE A 152 -6.22 -0.18 -1.39
CA ILE A 152 -6.18 0.60 -0.15
C ILE A 152 -5.21 1.76 -0.29
N ILE A 153 -5.64 2.96 0.12
CA ILE A 153 -4.79 4.15 0.21
C ILE A 153 -4.38 4.34 1.67
N VAL A 154 -3.06 4.42 1.91
CA VAL A 154 -2.49 4.52 3.26
C VAL A 154 -1.37 5.55 3.32
N SER A 155 -1.16 6.16 4.49
CA SER A 155 0.07 6.94 4.73
C SER A 155 1.21 6.05 5.25
N ASP A 156 1.10 5.59 6.49
CA ASP A 156 2.09 4.71 7.15
C ASP A 156 1.43 3.44 7.67
N GLN A 157 0.17 3.51 8.03
CA GLN A 157 -0.61 2.40 8.52
C GLN A 157 -0.66 1.27 7.48
N LEU A 158 -0.53 0.03 7.90
CA LEU A 158 -0.51 -1.18 7.08
C LEU A 158 0.75 -1.39 6.20
N LEU A 159 1.65 -0.43 6.07
CA LEU A 159 2.96 -0.67 5.46
C LEU A 159 3.81 -1.61 6.32
N THR A 160 3.59 -1.57 7.63
CA THR A 160 4.17 -2.50 8.60
C THR A 160 3.06 -3.32 9.26
N GLY A 161 3.35 -4.56 9.66
CA GLY A 161 2.42 -5.39 10.43
C GLY A 161 1.23 -5.99 9.67
N PHE A 162 0.90 -5.51 8.48
CA PHE A 162 -0.19 -6.07 7.68
C PHE A 162 0.26 -7.25 6.82
N ASP A 163 -0.53 -8.31 6.78
CA ASP A 163 -0.24 -9.53 6.04
C ASP A 163 -1.38 -9.93 5.11
N SER A 164 -1.11 -9.92 3.80
CA SER A 164 -2.01 -10.44 2.78
C SER A 164 -1.23 -11.08 1.64
N LYS A 165 -1.62 -12.30 1.26
CA LYS A 165 -1.10 -12.97 0.06
C LYS A 165 -1.67 -12.36 -1.23
N PHE A 166 -2.78 -11.63 -1.12
CA PHE A 166 -3.53 -11.12 -2.27
C PHE A 166 -3.10 -9.72 -2.71
N VAL A 167 -2.31 -8.99 -1.91
CA VAL A 167 -1.71 -7.72 -2.35
C VAL A 167 -0.56 -8.02 -3.30
N ASN A 168 -0.75 -7.68 -4.59
CA ASN A 168 0.21 -7.97 -5.66
C ASN A 168 1.08 -6.77 -6.02
N ILE A 169 0.58 -5.56 -5.84
CA ILE A 169 1.30 -4.34 -6.16
C ILE A 169 1.21 -3.30 -5.05
N ILE A 170 2.35 -2.64 -4.80
CA ILE A 170 2.38 -1.41 -4.03
C ILE A 170 2.78 -0.26 -4.96
N TYR A 171 1.96 0.77 -4.96
CA TYR A 171 2.23 2.06 -5.58
C TYR A 171 2.79 2.99 -4.51
N MET A 172 3.94 3.60 -4.78
CA MET A 172 4.69 4.41 -3.83
C MET A 172 4.70 5.88 -4.26
N ASP A 173 3.78 6.68 -3.74
CA ASP A 173 3.81 8.15 -3.82
C ASP A 173 4.39 8.74 -2.52
N LYS A 174 5.48 8.17 -2.06
CA LYS A 174 6.28 8.66 -0.94
C LYS A 174 7.71 8.13 -1.04
N ILE A 175 8.63 8.86 -0.44
CA ILE A 175 10.02 8.42 -0.32
C ILE A 175 10.18 7.72 1.04
N LEU A 176 10.70 6.51 1.03
CA LEU A 176 11.01 5.73 2.22
C LEU A 176 12.52 5.57 2.40
N GLY A 177 12.97 5.46 3.65
CA GLY A 177 14.29 4.95 3.95
C GLY A 177 14.40 3.45 3.67
N GLU A 178 15.61 2.90 3.70
CA GLU A 178 15.90 1.50 3.31
C GLU A 178 15.10 0.47 4.10
N GLY A 179 15.11 0.53 5.43
CA GLY A 179 14.38 -0.42 6.28
C GLY A 179 12.87 -0.43 6.03
N PRO A 180 12.16 0.72 6.13
CA PRO A 180 10.76 0.82 5.79
C PRO A 180 10.43 0.43 4.34
N LEU A 181 11.35 0.67 3.39
CA LEU A 181 11.19 0.28 2.00
C LEU A 181 11.14 -1.24 1.84
N ILE A 182 12.08 -1.96 2.44
CA ILE A 182 12.09 -3.44 2.43
C ILE A 182 10.83 -4.00 3.09
N GLN A 183 10.43 -3.43 4.23
CA GLN A 183 9.21 -3.86 4.90
C GLN A 183 7.96 -3.67 4.02
N ALA A 184 7.85 -2.53 3.34
CA ALA A 184 6.75 -2.28 2.41
C ALA A 184 6.78 -3.27 1.22
N MET A 185 7.95 -3.47 0.61
CA MET A 185 8.11 -4.42 -0.51
C MET A 185 7.76 -5.85 -0.10
N SER A 186 8.09 -6.26 1.12
CA SER A 186 7.78 -7.60 1.64
C SER A 186 6.27 -7.89 1.69
N ARG A 187 5.42 -6.84 1.68
CA ARG A 187 3.95 -7.02 1.65
C ARG A 187 3.46 -7.62 0.35
N THR A 188 4.12 -7.35 -0.77
CA THR A 188 3.76 -7.93 -2.07
C THR A 188 4.44 -9.25 -2.36
N ASN A 189 5.54 -9.55 -1.70
CA ASN A 189 6.38 -10.71 -2.01
C ASN A 189 5.86 -12.04 -1.44
N ARG A 190 4.70 -12.06 -0.78
CA ARG A 190 4.07 -13.31 -0.35
C ARG A 190 3.43 -14.02 -1.54
N THR A 191 3.99 -15.15 -1.89
CA THR A 191 3.48 -16.00 -2.96
C THR A 191 2.23 -16.76 -2.50
N ILE A 192 1.26 -16.94 -3.39
CA ILE A 192 0.13 -17.87 -3.19
C ILE A 192 0.54 -19.25 -3.66
N ASP A 193 1.03 -19.30 -4.87
CA ASP A 193 1.75 -20.40 -5.49
C ASP A 193 2.75 -19.83 -6.51
N LYS A 194 3.67 -20.65 -6.98
CA LYS A 194 4.70 -20.24 -7.95
C LYS A 194 4.14 -19.81 -9.31
N ILE A 195 2.93 -20.20 -9.59
CA ILE A 195 2.24 -19.93 -10.87
C ILE A 195 1.36 -18.71 -10.74
N ALA A 196 0.53 -18.67 -9.67
CA ALA A 196 -0.51 -17.66 -9.51
C ALA A 196 0.03 -16.28 -9.16
N LYS A 197 1.01 -16.23 -8.28
CA LYS A 197 1.67 -15.00 -7.83
C LYS A 197 3.12 -15.33 -7.48
N PRO A 198 4.00 -15.45 -8.49
CA PRO A 198 5.41 -15.80 -8.27
C PRO A 198 6.22 -14.67 -7.63
N TYR A 199 5.80 -13.43 -7.79
CA TYR A 199 6.44 -12.23 -7.25
C TYR A 199 5.44 -11.11 -6.98
N GLY A 200 5.85 -10.14 -6.18
CA GLY A 200 5.14 -8.88 -6.01
C GLY A 200 5.68 -7.78 -6.90
N LYS A 201 4.90 -6.73 -7.08
CA LYS A 201 5.26 -5.56 -7.89
C LYS A 201 5.34 -4.33 -6.99
N VAL A 202 6.27 -3.41 -7.33
CA VAL A 202 6.35 -2.08 -6.72
C VAL A 202 6.49 -1.05 -7.84
N ARG A 203 5.73 0.04 -7.77
CA ARG A 203 5.80 1.15 -8.71
C ARG A 203 6.03 2.45 -7.96
N PHE A 204 7.12 3.12 -8.29
CA PHE A 204 7.50 4.39 -7.69
C PHE A 204 7.01 5.55 -8.55
N TYR A 205 6.41 6.55 -7.89
CA TYR A 205 5.96 7.80 -8.52
C TYR A 205 6.84 8.99 -8.16
N ARG A 206 7.72 8.85 -7.16
CA ARG A 206 8.67 9.89 -6.77
C ARG A 206 10.08 9.38 -6.93
N GLN A 207 10.95 10.18 -7.53
CA GLN A 207 12.40 9.93 -7.66
C GLN A 207 12.71 8.47 -8.03
N GLY A 208 12.08 7.96 -9.10
CA GLY A 208 12.12 6.54 -9.45
C GLY A 208 13.51 5.94 -9.52
N ALA A 209 14.49 6.65 -10.14
CA ALA A 209 15.87 6.19 -10.23
C ALA A 209 16.56 6.10 -8.86
N VAL A 210 16.36 7.11 -7.99
CA VAL A 210 16.90 7.10 -6.61
C VAL A 210 16.29 5.98 -5.79
N MET A 211 14.99 5.72 -5.93
CA MET A 211 14.32 4.65 -5.22
C MET A 211 14.76 3.26 -5.72
N GLU A 212 15.03 3.12 -7.01
CA GLU A 212 15.58 1.87 -7.56
C GLU A 212 16.97 1.57 -7.01
N GLU A 213 17.83 2.59 -6.89
CA GLU A 213 19.14 2.45 -6.27
C GLU A 213 19.04 2.05 -4.80
N LYS A 214 18.19 2.73 -4.03
CA LYS A 214 17.92 2.36 -2.63
C LYS A 214 17.42 0.92 -2.48
N VAL A 215 16.61 0.43 -3.40
CA VAL A 215 16.19 -0.98 -3.41
C VAL A 215 17.38 -1.91 -3.62
N LYS A 216 18.27 -1.61 -4.55
CA LYS A 216 19.47 -2.41 -4.80
C LYS A 216 20.37 -2.43 -3.57
N ASP A 217 20.64 -1.29 -2.95
CA ASP A 217 21.47 -1.18 -1.74
C ASP A 217 20.86 -1.96 -0.57
N ALA A 218 19.57 -1.80 -0.35
CA ALA A 218 18.85 -2.50 0.70
C ALA A 218 18.86 -4.03 0.50
N LEU A 219 18.76 -4.51 -0.73
CA LEU A 219 18.87 -5.95 -1.05
C LEU A 219 20.29 -6.48 -0.80
N VAL A 220 21.33 -5.69 -1.12
CA VAL A 220 22.74 -6.07 -0.85
C VAL A 220 22.98 -6.21 0.66
N ILE A 221 22.49 -5.27 1.48
CA ILE A 221 22.62 -5.32 2.93
C ILE A 221 21.89 -6.56 3.48
N TYR A 222 20.68 -6.83 2.99
CA TYR A 222 19.87 -7.97 3.47
C TYR A 222 20.51 -9.32 3.10
N THR A 223 21.12 -9.44 1.92
CA THR A 223 21.79 -10.69 1.49
C THR A 223 23.11 -10.92 2.21
N LYS A 224 23.88 -9.85 2.51
CA LYS A 224 25.12 -9.96 3.28
C LYS A 224 24.85 -10.33 4.74
N GLY A 225 23.90 -9.67 5.41
CA GLY A 225 23.56 -9.99 6.79
C GLY A 225 22.97 -11.41 6.97
N GLY A 226 22.36 -12.00 5.93
CA GLY A 226 21.90 -13.38 5.92
C GLY A 226 23.03 -14.40 5.81
N ASN A 227 24.15 -14.04 5.17
CA ASN A 227 25.30 -14.94 5.05
C ASN A 227 26.15 -14.98 6.32
N ASP A 228 26.26 -13.87 7.06
CA ASP A 228 27.02 -13.85 8.32
C ASP A 228 26.37 -14.70 9.41
N THR A 229 25.03 -14.79 9.43
CA THR A 229 24.30 -15.68 10.38
C THR A 229 24.40 -17.18 10.02
N LEU A 230 24.70 -17.52 8.76
CA LEU A 230 24.90 -18.91 8.33
C LEU A 230 26.36 -19.35 8.51
N ALA A 231 27.32 -18.44 8.52
CA ALA A 231 28.73 -18.73 8.77
C ALA A 231 29.01 -19.05 10.25
N ASP A 232 28.29 -18.39 11.19
CA ASP A 232 28.44 -18.65 12.63
C ASP A 232 27.72 -19.93 13.11
N ALA A 233 26.79 -20.47 12.34
CA ALA A 233 26.07 -21.70 12.71
C ALA A 233 26.85 -23.00 12.38
N GLY A 234 28.01 -22.88 11.71
CA GLY A 234 28.81 -24.01 11.24
C GLY A 234 30.04 -24.38 12.11
N ASN A 235 30.31 -23.67 13.19
CA ASN A 235 31.50 -23.90 14.01
C ASN A 235 31.11 -24.27 15.46
N THR A 236 30.59 -25.46 15.66
CA THR A 236 30.61 -26.10 16.98
C THR A 236 31.96 -26.73 17.17
N PRO A 237 32.72 -26.43 18.25
CA PRO A 237 33.95 -27.13 18.56
C PRO A 237 33.64 -28.60 18.91
N ASP A 238 34.28 -29.51 18.20
CA ASP A 238 34.31 -30.92 18.57
C ASP A 238 34.78 -31.06 20.01
N ASP A 239 33.90 -31.57 20.85
CA ASP A 239 34.16 -31.98 22.20
C ASP A 239 35.02 -33.28 22.15
N GLN A 240 36.31 -33.14 22.34
CA GLN A 240 37.19 -34.27 22.61
C GLN A 240 37.12 -34.56 24.11
N GLY A 241 36.29 -35.47 24.48
CA GLY A 241 36.35 -36.14 25.79
C GLY A 241 37.33 -37.30 25.78
N PRO A 242 37.86 -37.68 26.94
CA PRO A 242 38.96 -38.61 27.10
C PRO A 242 38.61 -40.09 26.86
#